data_acc7b11036a72fe02e8921fa0131ddd6
#
_entry.id   acc7b11036a72fe02e8921fa0131ddd6
#
_cell.length_a   1.000
_cell.length_b   1.000
_cell.length_c   1.000
_cell.angle_alpha   90.00
_cell.angle_beta   90.00
_cell.angle_gamma   90.00
#
_symmetry.space_group_name_H-M   'P 1'
#
loop_
_entity.id
_entity.type
_entity.pdbx_description
1 polymer ?
#
loop_
_entity_poly.entity_id
_entity_poly.type
_entity_poly.pdbx_seq_one_letter_code
_entity_poly.pdbx_strand_id
1 'polypeptide(L)'
;RSRWSSPSSALRSRLVVVDGKPQRRQVERAPRLRRFRPSAYGFRVRVRLHDGQTPADVSKVVDRLAHAWQVHAVRVRDWGPGWVEVVATTRDPLVNLKAASGGESAGLLTVHLGRLETGEPWVVDFRQVPHWLVIGATQSGKSTDVNAMIRALAPQPVALAGLDLKGGVELTPYEPRLSALATTREECGELLDDLLGLLADR
;
A
#
# COMPACT_ATOMS: atom_id res chain seq x y z
N ARG A 1 4.89 30.05 -5.13
CA ARG A 1 4.82 30.04 -3.65
C ARG A 1 3.35 29.92 -3.26
N SER A 2 2.83 28.68 -3.18
CA SER A 2 1.47 28.41 -2.69
C SER A 2 1.43 28.70 -1.18
N ARG A 3 0.51 29.56 -0.76
CA ARG A 3 0.27 29.82 0.65
C ARG A 3 -0.38 28.57 1.28
N TRP A 4 0.33 27.96 2.19
CA TRP A 4 -0.22 26.96 3.10
C TRP A 4 -1.01 27.71 4.19
N SER A 5 -2.34 27.67 4.15
CA SER A 5 -3.19 28.08 5.26
C SER A 5 -3.42 26.86 6.17
N SER A 6 -2.82 26.87 7.35
CA SER A 6 -2.92 25.81 8.34
C SER A 6 -4.24 25.90 9.11
N PRO A 7 -4.85 24.75 9.51
CA PRO A 7 -5.96 24.76 10.44
C PRO A 7 -5.54 25.33 11.80
N SER A 8 -6.47 25.87 12.53
CA SER A 8 -6.42 26.75 13.70
C SER A 8 -5.49 26.40 14.88
N SER A 9 -4.86 25.21 14.89
CA SER A 9 -3.95 24.78 15.98
C SER A 9 -2.49 25.23 15.83
N ALA A 10 -2.08 25.78 14.69
CA ALA A 10 -0.71 26.24 14.43
C ALA A 10 -0.51 27.75 14.66
N LEU A 11 -1.49 28.42 15.23
CA LEU A 11 -1.45 29.87 15.44
C LEU A 11 -0.70 30.18 16.74
N ARG A 12 0.53 30.72 16.62
CA ARG A 12 1.17 31.40 17.75
C ARG A 12 0.82 32.88 17.73
N SER A 13 0.34 33.41 18.85
CA SER A 13 0.17 34.83 19.03
C SER A 13 1.54 35.50 19.20
N ARG A 14 1.89 36.39 18.30
CA ARG A 14 3.05 37.27 18.45
C ARG A 14 2.55 38.67 18.84
N LEU A 15 3.16 39.27 19.84
CA LEU A 15 2.95 40.66 20.13
C LEU A 15 3.58 41.49 19.02
N VAL A 16 2.76 42.25 18.29
CA VAL A 16 3.18 43.20 17.27
C VAL A 16 2.69 44.57 17.72
N VAL A 17 3.56 45.55 17.69
CA VAL A 17 3.17 46.93 18.00
C VAL A 17 2.59 47.55 16.73
N VAL A 18 1.30 47.87 16.73
CA VAL A 18 0.59 48.58 15.67
C VAL A 18 0.09 49.89 16.28
N ASP A 19 0.45 51.00 15.68
CA ASP A 19 0.11 52.36 16.16
C ASP A 19 0.47 52.61 17.63
N GLY A 20 1.66 52.13 18.04
CA GLY A 20 2.17 52.33 19.40
C GLY A 20 1.49 51.46 20.47
N LYS A 21 0.53 50.62 20.15
CA LYS A 21 -0.15 49.70 21.08
C LYS A 21 0.22 48.24 20.81
N PRO A 22 0.51 47.43 21.85
CA PRO A 22 0.80 46.05 21.70
C PRO A 22 -0.49 45.28 21.35
N GLN A 23 -0.55 44.68 20.15
CA GLN A 23 -1.64 43.83 19.71
C GLN A 23 -1.14 42.41 19.54
N ARG A 24 -1.93 41.43 20.01
CA ARG A 24 -1.67 39.99 19.74
C ARG A 24 -2.13 39.66 18.31
N ARG A 25 -1.18 39.51 17.40
CA ARG A 25 -1.47 39.07 16.04
C ARG A 25 -1.22 37.55 15.96
N GLN A 26 -2.20 36.85 15.46
CA GLN A 26 -2.03 35.43 15.14
C GLN A 26 -1.15 35.30 13.88
N VAL A 27 0.00 34.64 14.00
CA VAL A 27 0.91 34.41 12.89
C VAL A 27 0.83 32.98 12.47
N GLU A 28 0.39 32.75 11.25
CA GLU A 28 0.42 31.43 10.64
C GLU A 28 1.88 30.97 10.45
N ARG A 29 2.22 29.85 10.98
CA ARG A 29 3.55 29.26 10.83
C ARG A 29 3.51 28.19 9.77
N ALA A 30 4.21 28.42 8.66
CA ALA A 30 4.34 27.40 7.62
C ALA A 30 5.08 26.16 8.17
N PRO A 31 4.61 24.95 7.86
CA PRO A 31 5.27 23.72 8.27
C PRO A 31 6.67 23.63 7.63
N ARG A 32 7.60 23.03 8.36
CA ARG A 32 8.95 22.80 7.83
C ARG A 32 8.94 21.59 6.91
N LEU A 33 9.12 21.84 5.62
CA LEU A 33 9.28 20.79 4.61
C LEU A 33 10.73 20.28 4.63
N ARG A 34 10.88 18.96 4.60
CA ARG A 34 12.17 18.28 4.52
C ARG A 34 12.11 17.16 3.50
N ARG A 35 13.23 16.85 2.88
CA ARG A 35 13.42 15.72 1.96
C ARG A 35 12.33 15.59 0.89
N PHE A 36 12.34 16.49 -0.06
CA PHE A 36 11.58 16.33 -1.30
C PHE A 36 12.20 15.19 -2.14
N ARG A 37 11.37 14.25 -2.56
CA ARG A 37 11.78 13.13 -3.43
C ARG A 37 10.78 13.00 -4.58
N PRO A 38 11.20 13.25 -5.82
CA PRO A 38 10.36 12.98 -6.98
C PRO A 38 10.17 11.48 -7.16
N SER A 39 9.06 11.09 -7.78
CA SER A 39 8.75 9.73 -8.21
C SER A 39 8.18 9.75 -9.62
N ALA A 40 8.04 8.59 -10.27
CA ALA A 40 7.47 8.49 -11.62
C ALA A 40 6.03 9.02 -11.72
N TYR A 41 5.28 9.00 -10.61
CA TYR A 41 3.87 9.40 -10.57
C TYR A 41 3.61 10.67 -9.76
N GLY A 42 4.66 11.32 -9.22
CA GLY A 42 4.49 12.50 -8.40
C GLY A 42 5.69 12.79 -7.51
N PHE A 43 5.47 13.11 -6.24
CA PHE A 43 6.55 13.39 -5.31
C PHE A 43 6.17 13.05 -3.86
N ARG A 44 7.20 12.92 -3.03
CA ARG A 44 7.06 12.75 -1.58
C ARG A 44 7.77 13.86 -0.86
N VAL A 45 7.18 14.34 0.20
CA VAL A 45 7.78 15.35 1.06
C VAL A 45 7.56 15.02 2.53
N ARG A 46 8.60 15.13 3.34
CA ARG A 46 8.49 14.99 4.79
C ARG A 46 8.17 16.33 5.40
N VAL A 47 7.18 16.32 6.27
CA VAL A 47 6.68 17.50 6.95
C VAL A 47 6.84 17.30 8.45
N ARG A 48 7.50 18.26 9.12
CA ARG A 48 7.55 18.28 10.57
C ARG A 48 6.28 18.91 11.09
N LEU A 49 5.57 18.19 11.95
CA LEU A 49 4.41 18.68 12.66
C LEU A 49 4.80 19.76 13.67
N HIS A 50 3.93 20.71 13.89
CA HIS A 50 4.07 21.66 14.99
C HIS A 50 3.57 21.03 16.30
N ASP A 51 4.00 21.62 17.43
CA ASP A 51 3.53 21.22 18.73
C ASP A 51 1.99 21.27 18.79
N GLY A 52 1.36 20.16 19.19
CA GLY A 52 -0.09 20.02 19.24
C GLY A 52 -0.76 19.61 17.92
N GLN A 53 -0.02 19.41 16.84
CA GLN A 53 -0.54 18.82 15.60
C GLN A 53 -0.35 17.31 15.58
N THR A 54 -1.31 16.64 14.99
CA THR A 54 -1.32 15.19 14.77
C THR A 54 -1.29 14.87 13.26
N PRO A 55 -0.92 13.65 12.85
CA PRO A 55 -1.07 13.20 11.46
C PRO A 55 -2.51 13.35 10.94
N ALA A 56 -3.50 13.14 11.81
CA ALA A 56 -4.92 13.29 11.46
C ALA A 56 -5.27 14.75 11.06
N ASP A 57 -4.63 15.76 11.66
CA ASP A 57 -4.88 17.14 11.29
C ASP A 57 -4.36 17.49 9.90
N VAL A 58 -3.28 16.84 9.47
CA VAL A 58 -2.77 16.98 8.10
C VAL A 58 -3.67 16.21 7.13
N SER A 59 -4.17 15.04 7.52
CA SER A 59 -5.10 14.24 6.72
C SER A 59 -6.42 14.95 6.42
N LYS A 60 -6.93 15.79 7.33
CA LYS A 60 -8.15 16.59 7.11
C LYS A 60 -8.04 17.62 5.98
N VAL A 61 -6.84 17.97 5.57
CA VAL A 61 -6.62 19.01 4.56
C VAL A 61 -6.06 18.47 3.23
N VAL A 62 -5.99 17.14 3.06
CA VAL A 62 -5.41 16.52 1.86
C VAL A 62 -6.11 16.93 0.57
N ASP A 63 -7.44 17.03 0.58
CA ASP A 63 -8.20 17.46 -0.60
C ASP A 63 -7.88 18.90 -1.00
N ARG A 64 -7.76 19.79 -0.02
CA ARG A 64 -7.35 21.17 -0.27
C ARG A 64 -5.92 21.24 -0.83
N LEU A 65 -5.02 20.39 -0.36
CA LEU A 65 -3.66 20.29 -0.86
C LEU A 65 -3.64 19.74 -2.29
N ALA A 66 -4.44 18.71 -2.58
CA ALA A 66 -4.56 18.16 -3.92
C ALA A 66 -5.01 19.24 -4.92
N HIS A 67 -6.04 20.01 -4.60
CA HIS A 67 -6.50 21.13 -5.41
C HIS A 67 -5.44 22.25 -5.53
N ALA A 68 -4.84 22.65 -4.43
CA ALA A 68 -3.85 23.73 -4.41
C ALA A 68 -2.57 23.39 -5.20
N TRP A 69 -2.17 22.12 -5.21
CA TRP A 69 -1.00 21.63 -5.94
C TRP A 69 -1.34 21.14 -7.35
N GLN A 70 -2.63 21.11 -7.71
CA GLN A 70 -3.12 20.61 -9.00
C GLN A 70 -2.63 19.18 -9.26
N VAL A 71 -2.72 18.32 -8.24
CA VAL A 71 -2.34 16.91 -8.30
C VAL A 71 -3.58 16.03 -8.20
N HIS A 72 -3.47 14.80 -8.74
CA HIS A 72 -4.56 13.83 -8.70
C HIS A 72 -4.97 13.44 -7.28
N ALA A 73 -4.00 13.17 -6.42
CA ALA A 73 -4.28 12.82 -5.02
C ALA A 73 -3.12 13.21 -4.10
N VAL A 74 -3.46 13.44 -2.83
CA VAL A 74 -2.50 13.63 -1.73
C VAL A 74 -2.83 12.65 -0.63
N ARG A 75 -1.82 11.96 -0.09
CA ARG A 75 -1.94 11.05 1.03
C ARG A 75 -0.94 11.38 2.12
N VAL A 76 -1.31 11.11 3.35
CA VAL A 76 -0.47 11.33 4.53
C VAL A 76 -0.15 9.96 5.13
N ARG A 77 1.13 9.71 5.33
CA ARG A 77 1.62 8.52 6.04
C ARG A 77 2.31 8.97 7.33
N ASP A 78 2.13 8.24 8.40
CA ASP A 78 2.91 8.44 9.61
C ASP A 78 4.38 8.07 9.32
N TRP A 79 5.30 8.95 9.74
CA TRP A 79 6.74 8.74 9.56
C TRP A 79 7.47 8.58 10.91
N GLY A 80 6.74 8.66 12.01
CA GLY A 80 7.25 8.60 13.37
C GLY A 80 7.04 9.90 14.15
N PRO A 81 7.49 9.97 15.41
CA PRO A 81 7.14 11.05 16.31
C PRO A 81 7.40 12.45 15.74
N GLY A 82 6.34 13.23 15.59
CA GLY A 82 6.40 14.61 15.11
C GLY A 82 6.65 14.78 13.61
N TRP A 83 6.56 13.71 12.80
CA TRP A 83 6.76 13.75 11.35
C TRP A 83 5.67 13.02 10.59
N VAL A 84 5.32 13.53 9.43
CA VAL A 84 4.49 12.85 8.45
C VAL A 84 5.17 12.88 7.08
N GLU A 85 4.93 11.86 6.28
CA GLU A 85 5.28 11.85 4.86
C GLU A 85 4.01 12.14 4.05
N VAL A 86 4.06 13.20 3.26
CA VAL A 86 3.00 13.58 2.32
C VAL A 86 3.40 13.06 0.95
N VAL A 87 2.58 12.19 0.39
CA VAL A 87 2.74 11.62 -0.95
C VAL A 87 1.72 12.28 -1.87
N ALA A 88 2.20 12.97 -2.89
CA ALA A 88 1.36 13.60 -3.91
C ALA A 88 1.53 12.86 -5.24
N THR A 89 0.42 12.43 -5.84
CA THR A 89 0.39 11.80 -7.17
C THR A 89 -0.17 12.77 -8.19
N THR A 90 0.58 13.05 -9.25
CA THR A 90 0.19 14.00 -10.31
C THR A 90 -0.78 13.40 -11.32
N ARG A 91 -0.79 12.08 -11.43
CA ARG A 91 -1.69 11.29 -12.27
C ARG A 91 -2.04 9.99 -11.56
N ASP A 92 -3.21 9.42 -11.87
CA ASP A 92 -3.61 8.14 -11.29
C ASP A 92 -2.67 7.02 -11.77
N PRO A 93 -1.93 6.36 -10.87
CA PRO A 93 -1.03 5.27 -11.25
C PRO A 93 -1.77 4.00 -11.66
N LEU A 94 -3.08 3.90 -11.39
CA LEU A 94 -3.90 2.73 -11.66
C LEU A 94 -4.61 2.81 -13.01
N VAL A 95 -4.60 3.98 -13.66
CA VAL A 95 -5.07 4.12 -15.04
C VAL A 95 -4.02 3.53 -15.99
N ASN A 96 -4.46 2.71 -16.94
CA ASN A 96 -3.61 2.04 -17.94
C ASN A 96 -2.53 1.14 -17.32
N LEU A 97 -2.91 0.35 -16.34
CA LEU A 97 -2.07 -0.75 -15.89
C LEU A 97 -1.82 -1.67 -17.08
N LYS A 98 -0.62 -1.61 -17.66
CA LYS A 98 -0.13 -2.74 -18.44
C LYS A 98 -0.10 -3.92 -17.50
N ALA A 99 -0.70 -5.05 -17.90
CA ALA A 99 -0.60 -6.28 -17.14
C ALA A 99 0.85 -6.41 -16.69
N ALA A 100 1.07 -6.59 -15.40
CA ALA A 100 2.41 -6.85 -14.91
C ALA A 100 2.91 -8.04 -15.72
N SER A 101 3.81 -7.79 -16.65
CA SER A 101 4.46 -8.85 -17.39
C SER A 101 5.18 -9.65 -16.31
N GLY A 102 4.62 -10.80 -15.97
CA GLY A 102 5.22 -11.72 -15.00
C GLY A 102 6.61 -12.05 -15.48
N GLY A 103 7.62 -11.48 -14.87
CA GLY A 103 8.94 -11.68 -15.40
C GLY A 103 10.11 -11.13 -14.59
N GLU A 104 9.90 -10.22 -13.69
CA GLU A 104 10.99 -9.89 -12.77
C GLU A 104 10.86 -10.75 -11.53
N SER A 105 11.70 -11.77 -11.43
CA SER A 105 11.86 -12.58 -10.23
C SER A 105 12.35 -11.66 -9.10
N ALA A 106 11.43 -11.22 -8.26
CA ALA A 106 11.74 -10.42 -7.08
C ALA A 106 12.46 -11.22 -5.98
N GLY A 107 12.82 -12.46 -6.27
CA GLY A 107 13.39 -13.43 -5.34
C GLY A 107 12.46 -14.62 -5.06
N LEU A 108 13.00 -15.63 -4.41
CA LEU A 108 12.26 -16.81 -4.01
C LEU A 108 11.10 -16.43 -3.07
N LEU A 109 9.90 -16.97 -3.34
CA LEU A 109 8.68 -16.71 -2.57
C LEU A 109 8.27 -15.22 -2.52
N THR A 110 8.76 -14.41 -3.45
CA THR A 110 8.39 -13.01 -3.60
C THR A 110 7.66 -12.82 -4.93
N VAL A 111 6.50 -12.17 -4.90
CA VAL A 111 5.65 -11.97 -6.08
C VAL A 111 5.23 -10.52 -6.23
N HIS A 112 5.21 -10.04 -7.48
CA HIS A 112 4.67 -8.74 -7.84
C HIS A 112 3.24 -8.94 -8.33
N LEU A 113 2.25 -8.48 -7.56
CA LEU A 113 0.83 -8.64 -7.88
C LEU A 113 0.25 -7.47 -8.67
N GLY A 114 0.89 -6.32 -8.63
CA GLY A 114 0.37 -5.14 -9.30
C GLY A 114 1.02 -3.86 -8.83
N ARG A 115 0.21 -2.81 -8.71
CA ARG A 115 0.65 -1.48 -8.34
C ARG A 115 -0.26 -0.89 -7.27
N LEU A 116 0.33 -0.24 -6.30
CA LEU A 116 -0.38 0.54 -5.31
C LEU A 116 -0.86 1.87 -5.90
N GLU A 117 -1.87 2.47 -5.29
CA GLU A 117 -2.37 3.81 -5.63
C GLU A 117 -1.33 4.93 -5.53
N THR A 118 -0.20 4.68 -4.89
CA THR A 118 0.95 5.59 -4.84
C THR A 118 1.89 5.44 -6.02
N GLY A 119 1.62 4.47 -6.92
CA GLY A 119 2.48 4.13 -8.03
C GLY A 119 3.62 3.16 -7.70
N GLU A 120 3.74 2.75 -6.45
CA GLU A 120 4.72 1.73 -6.02
C GLU A 120 4.26 0.33 -6.44
N PRO A 121 5.19 -0.60 -6.69
CA PRO A 121 4.82 -1.99 -6.93
C PRO A 121 4.15 -2.59 -5.68
N TRP A 122 3.09 -3.37 -5.89
CA TRP A 122 2.51 -4.20 -4.85
C TRP A 122 3.23 -5.54 -4.84
N VAL A 123 4.04 -5.74 -3.82
CA VAL A 123 4.91 -6.91 -3.65
C VAL A 123 4.48 -7.69 -2.42
N VAL A 124 4.34 -9.00 -2.56
CA VAL A 124 4.11 -9.94 -1.47
C VAL A 124 5.37 -10.79 -1.30
N ASP A 125 5.90 -10.85 -0.09
CA ASP A 125 7.01 -11.73 0.29
C ASP A 125 6.52 -12.77 1.32
N PHE A 126 6.31 -13.99 0.87
CA PHE A 126 5.81 -15.09 1.72
C PHE A 126 6.81 -15.55 2.78
N ARG A 127 8.08 -15.17 2.68
CA ARG A 127 9.07 -15.44 3.74
C ARG A 127 8.90 -14.49 4.92
N GLN A 128 8.41 -13.26 4.67
CA GLN A 128 8.16 -12.27 5.72
C GLN A 128 6.75 -12.40 6.30
N VAL A 129 5.77 -12.65 5.44
CA VAL A 129 4.37 -12.82 5.82
C VAL A 129 3.86 -14.10 5.17
N PRO A 130 3.99 -15.25 5.87
CA PRO A 130 3.70 -16.56 5.27
C PRO A 130 2.20 -16.85 5.12
N HIS A 131 1.33 -16.20 5.90
CA HIS A 131 -0.11 -16.46 5.91
C HIS A 131 -0.88 -15.26 5.36
N TRP A 132 -1.71 -15.50 4.35
CA TRP A 132 -2.55 -14.50 3.71
C TRP A 132 -3.99 -14.96 3.69
N LEU A 133 -4.90 -14.07 4.04
CA LEU A 133 -6.34 -14.29 3.94
C LEU A 133 -6.92 -13.26 2.96
N VAL A 134 -7.49 -13.75 1.85
CA VAL A 134 -8.12 -12.92 0.83
C VAL A 134 -9.63 -12.95 1.02
N ILE A 135 -10.21 -11.81 1.41
CA ILE A 135 -11.65 -11.66 1.67
C ILE A 135 -12.24 -10.63 0.72
N GLY A 136 -13.44 -10.90 0.25
CA GLY A 136 -14.17 -9.94 -0.59
C GLY A 136 -15.51 -10.52 -1.06
N ALA A 137 -16.41 -9.67 -1.54
CA ALA A 137 -17.68 -10.06 -2.13
C ALA A 137 -17.48 -10.86 -3.43
N THR A 138 -18.53 -11.46 -3.93
CA THR A 138 -18.53 -12.08 -5.27
C THR A 138 -18.17 -11.01 -6.31
N GLN A 139 -17.35 -11.38 -7.29
CA GLN A 139 -16.82 -10.49 -8.34
C GLN A 139 -15.88 -9.37 -7.85
N SER A 140 -15.40 -9.42 -6.60
CA SER A 140 -14.45 -8.43 -6.08
C SER A 140 -13.00 -8.62 -6.55
N GLY A 141 -12.72 -9.67 -7.33
CA GLY A 141 -11.36 -9.98 -7.81
C GLY A 141 -10.56 -10.97 -6.96
N LYS A 142 -11.16 -11.63 -5.94
CA LYS A 142 -10.45 -12.63 -5.10
C LYS A 142 -9.73 -13.71 -5.92
N SER A 143 -10.46 -14.36 -6.82
CA SER A 143 -9.88 -15.41 -7.68
C SER A 143 -8.83 -14.84 -8.62
N THR A 144 -9.00 -13.62 -9.09
CA THR A 144 -8.00 -12.93 -9.93
C THR A 144 -6.70 -12.70 -9.15
N ASP A 145 -6.79 -12.30 -7.88
CA ASP A 145 -5.65 -12.08 -7.02
C ASP A 145 -4.90 -13.40 -6.73
N VAL A 146 -5.63 -14.46 -6.34
CA VAL A 146 -5.05 -15.81 -6.13
C VAL A 146 -4.39 -16.31 -7.42
N ASN A 147 -5.03 -16.15 -8.56
CA ASN A 147 -4.49 -16.56 -9.86
C ASN A 147 -3.21 -15.76 -10.21
N ALA A 148 -3.15 -14.49 -9.86
CA ALA A 148 -1.94 -13.68 -10.05
C ALA A 148 -0.79 -14.19 -9.17
N MET A 149 -1.06 -14.58 -7.92
CA MET A 149 -0.07 -15.20 -7.02
C MET A 149 0.46 -16.51 -7.60
N ILE A 150 -0.42 -17.43 -8.03
CA ILE A 150 -0.02 -18.71 -8.62
C ILE A 150 0.85 -18.48 -9.86
N ARG A 151 0.44 -17.60 -10.77
CA ARG A 151 1.20 -17.29 -11.98
C ARG A 151 2.58 -16.70 -11.67
N ALA A 152 2.69 -15.87 -10.65
CA ALA A 152 3.96 -15.27 -10.25
C ALA A 152 4.88 -16.27 -9.54
N LEU A 153 4.33 -17.27 -8.85
CA LEU A 153 5.07 -18.37 -8.23
C LEU A 153 5.41 -19.50 -9.22
N ALA A 154 4.64 -19.63 -10.30
CA ALA A 154 4.81 -20.73 -11.27
C ALA A 154 6.23 -20.91 -11.82
N PRO A 155 7.00 -19.87 -12.17
CA PRO A 155 8.37 -20.01 -12.65
C PRO A 155 9.40 -20.25 -11.53
N GLN A 156 9.01 -20.17 -10.26
CA GLN A 156 9.92 -20.32 -9.13
C GLN A 156 10.09 -21.80 -8.74
N PRO A 157 11.24 -22.21 -8.18
CA PRO A 157 11.51 -23.58 -7.74
C PRO A 157 10.82 -23.85 -6.38
N VAL A 158 9.48 -23.76 -6.37
CA VAL A 158 8.65 -24.00 -5.18
C VAL A 158 7.58 -25.06 -5.50
N ALA A 159 7.28 -25.91 -4.54
CA ALA A 159 6.13 -26.80 -4.60
C ALA A 159 4.85 -25.99 -4.31
N LEU A 160 3.82 -26.18 -5.12
CA LEU A 160 2.51 -25.56 -4.95
C LEU A 160 1.47 -26.66 -4.74
N ALA A 161 0.83 -26.66 -3.60
CA ALA A 161 -0.31 -27.54 -3.31
C ALA A 161 -1.59 -26.72 -3.26
N GLY A 162 -2.66 -27.19 -3.89
CA GLY A 162 -3.95 -26.52 -3.96
C GLY A 162 -5.07 -27.38 -3.37
N LEU A 163 -5.99 -26.72 -2.62
CA LEU A 163 -7.23 -27.33 -2.14
C LEU A 163 -8.39 -26.48 -2.66
N ASP A 164 -9.20 -27.07 -3.55
CA ASP A 164 -10.34 -26.38 -4.17
C ASP A 164 -11.64 -27.14 -3.98
N LEU A 165 -12.29 -26.91 -2.83
CA LEU A 165 -13.57 -27.57 -2.46
C LEU A 165 -14.79 -27.08 -3.27
N LYS A 166 -14.58 -26.28 -4.31
CA LYS A 166 -15.60 -25.95 -5.31
C LYS A 166 -15.54 -26.91 -6.52
N GLY A 167 -14.98 -28.10 -6.34
CA GLY A 167 -14.83 -29.10 -7.42
C GLY A 167 -13.75 -28.72 -8.43
N GLY A 168 -12.72 -28.03 -8.00
CA GLY A 168 -11.56 -27.69 -8.85
C GLY A 168 -11.76 -26.51 -9.82
N VAL A 169 -12.90 -25.83 -9.79
CA VAL A 169 -13.26 -24.77 -10.76
C VAL A 169 -12.21 -23.66 -10.83
N GLU A 170 -11.62 -23.33 -9.69
CA GLU A 170 -10.65 -22.22 -9.61
C GLU A 170 -9.21 -22.68 -9.90
N LEU A 171 -8.82 -23.89 -9.48
CA LEU A 171 -7.43 -24.34 -9.50
C LEU A 171 -7.09 -25.34 -10.61
N THR A 172 -8.05 -26.07 -11.18
CA THR A 172 -7.81 -27.03 -12.28
C THR A 172 -7.03 -26.43 -13.47
N PRO A 173 -7.23 -25.15 -13.87
CA PRO A 173 -6.42 -24.56 -14.94
C PRO A 173 -4.93 -24.49 -14.64
N TYR A 174 -4.53 -24.61 -13.39
CA TYR A 174 -3.14 -24.57 -12.93
C TYR A 174 -2.57 -25.95 -12.58
N GLU A 175 -3.36 -27.03 -12.71
CA GLU A 175 -2.96 -28.41 -12.41
C GLU A 175 -1.58 -28.80 -12.97
N PRO A 176 -1.22 -28.46 -14.21
CA PRO A 176 0.11 -28.81 -14.75
C PRO A 176 1.28 -28.21 -13.97
N ARG A 177 1.02 -27.17 -13.17
CA ARG A 177 2.05 -26.49 -12.35
C ARG A 177 1.97 -26.86 -10.88
N LEU A 178 0.84 -27.37 -10.41
CA LEU A 178 0.67 -27.77 -9.02
C LEU A 178 1.39 -29.08 -8.76
N SER A 179 2.02 -29.19 -7.61
CA SER A 179 2.62 -30.44 -7.12
C SER A 179 1.55 -31.40 -6.60
N ALA A 180 0.43 -30.86 -6.12
CA ALA A 180 -0.75 -31.61 -5.73
C ALA A 180 -1.99 -30.72 -5.83
N LEU A 181 -3.14 -31.30 -6.19
CA LEU A 181 -4.45 -30.65 -6.22
C LEU A 181 -5.48 -31.58 -5.61
N ALA A 182 -6.21 -31.11 -4.61
CA ALA A 182 -7.33 -31.82 -4.00
C ALA A 182 -8.63 -31.04 -4.24
N THR A 183 -9.65 -31.70 -4.73
CA THR A 183 -10.93 -31.12 -5.15
C THR A 183 -12.13 -31.64 -4.37
N THR A 184 -11.96 -32.78 -3.66
CA THR A 184 -12.93 -33.35 -2.76
C THR A 184 -12.48 -33.19 -1.30
N ARG A 185 -13.40 -33.42 -0.36
CA ARG A 185 -13.08 -33.35 1.07
C ARG A 185 -12.12 -34.45 1.49
N GLU A 186 -12.28 -35.61 0.95
CA GLU A 186 -11.45 -36.80 1.21
C GLU A 186 -10.03 -36.55 0.73
N GLU A 187 -9.86 -36.16 -0.54
CA GLU A 187 -8.55 -35.79 -1.10
C GLU A 187 -7.88 -34.62 -0.32
N CYS A 188 -8.65 -33.66 0.16
CA CYS A 188 -8.10 -32.58 0.99
C CYS A 188 -7.56 -33.09 2.33
N GLY A 189 -8.24 -34.08 2.94
CA GLY A 189 -7.77 -34.75 4.17
C GLY A 189 -6.44 -35.45 3.93
N GLU A 190 -6.37 -36.30 2.92
CA GLU A 190 -5.15 -37.02 2.54
C GLU A 190 -3.98 -36.07 2.24
N LEU A 191 -4.21 -35.04 1.44
CA LEU A 191 -3.17 -34.06 1.11
C LEU A 191 -2.67 -33.28 2.35
N LEU A 192 -3.55 -32.97 3.30
CA LEU A 192 -3.13 -32.32 4.54
C LEU A 192 -2.29 -33.25 5.43
N ASP A 193 -2.63 -34.54 5.50
CA ASP A 193 -1.86 -35.55 6.24
C ASP A 193 -0.47 -35.73 5.61
N ASP A 194 -0.36 -35.77 4.28
CA ASP A 194 0.91 -35.81 3.56
C ASP A 194 1.78 -34.58 3.87
N LEU A 195 1.18 -33.38 3.85
CA LEU A 195 1.88 -32.15 4.19
C LEU A 195 2.35 -32.11 5.65
N LEU A 196 1.57 -32.67 6.58
CA LEU A 196 1.98 -32.80 7.98
C LEU A 196 3.15 -33.78 8.13
N GLY A 197 3.14 -34.90 7.38
CA GLY A 197 4.27 -35.83 7.32
C GLY A 197 5.56 -35.15 6.87
N LEU A 198 5.50 -34.37 5.77
CA LEU A 198 6.65 -33.63 5.28
C LEU A 198 7.20 -32.57 6.27
N LEU A 199 6.34 -32.03 7.14
CA LEU A 199 6.76 -31.10 8.19
C LEU A 199 7.45 -31.84 9.36
N ALA A 200 7.00 -33.07 9.67
CA ALA A 200 7.58 -33.86 10.75
C ALA A 200 8.99 -34.40 10.42
N ASP A 201 9.27 -34.60 9.13
CA ASP A 201 10.55 -35.10 8.62
C ASP A 201 11.65 -34.02 8.50
N ARG A 202 11.37 -32.78 8.87
CA ARG A 202 12.31 -31.63 8.86
C ARG A 202 12.91 -31.34 10.22
#